data_7b4bd62adac4c657bd30b7d55f4cb751
#
_entry.id   7b4bd62adac4c657bd30b7d55f4cb751
#
_cell.length_a   1.000
_cell.length_b   1.000
_cell.length_c   1.000
_cell.angle_alpha   90.00
_cell.angle_beta   90.00
_cell.angle_gamma   90.00
#
_symmetry.space_group_name_H-M   'P 1'
#
loop_
_entity.id
_entity.type
_entity.pdbx_description
1 polymer ?
#
loop_
_entity_poly.entity_id
_entity_poly.type
_entity_poly.pdbx_seq_one_letter_code
_entity_poly.pdbx_strand_id
1 'polypeptide(L)'
;FCVAATIAKGNLEIININPKDLITELNILKKAGAKISFFDDKILIKGPKVIKPIKNIKTKEWPGIATDMQSQLMVLMCMANGVSTITENIFENRFMHVGELQRLGAKIKIRNNKAIIQGNTKFIGAELMSSDLRASVALVLAAAVSKGKSIINRIYHLDRGYENIEKKLKKIGVKIKRLK
;
A
#
# COMPACT_ATOMS: atom_id res chain seq x y z
N PHE A 1 0.89 5.19 -5.66
CA PHE A 1 2.26 5.61 -5.97
C PHE A 1 2.94 6.28 -4.78
N CYS A 2 2.26 7.14 -3.99
CA CYS A 2 2.82 7.72 -2.76
C CYS A 2 3.19 6.64 -1.73
N VAL A 3 2.35 5.62 -1.57
CA VAL A 3 2.67 4.46 -0.71
C VAL A 3 3.88 3.71 -1.27
N ALA A 4 3.93 3.48 -2.58
CA ALA A 4 5.08 2.82 -3.23
C ALA A 4 6.40 3.53 -2.91
N ALA A 5 6.45 4.85 -3.09
CA ALA A 5 7.63 5.66 -2.77
C ALA A 5 8.01 5.58 -1.28
N THR A 6 6.99 5.56 -0.39
CA THR A 6 7.21 5.49 1.06
C THR A 6 7.82 4.15 1.47
N ILE A 7 7.27 3.03 1.00
CA ILE A 7 7.75 1.68 1.36
C ILE A 7 9.10 1.36 0.71
N ALA A 8 9.34 1.85 -0.51
CA ALA A 8 10.61 1.69 -1.23
C ALA A 8 11.71 2.65 -0.73
N LYS A 9 11.40 3.55 0.22
CA LYS A 9 12.31 4.60 0.72
C LYS A 9 12.85 5.50 -0.40
N GLY A 10 12.07 5.63 -1.47
CA GLY A 10 12.41 6.35 -2.68
C GLY A 10 11.96 7.81 -2.67
N ASN A 11 12.34 8.53 -3.73
CA ASN A 11 11.85 9.87 -4.04
C ASN A 11 10.93 9.76 -5.26
N LEU A 12 9.81 10.45 -5.22
CA LEU A 12 8.85 10.47 -6.33
C LEU A 12 8.23 11.85 -6.46
N GLU A 13 8.11 12.32 -7.70
CA GLU A 13 7.29 13.45 -8.08
C GLU A 13 6.04 12.94 -8.81
N ILE A 14 4.88 13.40 -8.39
CA ILE A 14 3.60 13.13 -9.05
C ILE A 14 3.07 14.47 -9.53
N ILE A 15 2.84 14.59 -10.82
CA ILE A 15 2.38 15.80 -11.50
C ILE A 15 0.94 15.62 -12.01
N ASN A 16 0.30 16.73 -12.36
CA ASN A 16 -1.09 16.77 -12.85
C ASN A 16 -2.07 16.16 -11.83
N ILE A 17 -1.93 16.54 -10.57
CA ILE A 17 -2.77 16.07 -9.47
C ILE A 17 -3.12 17.24 -8.55
N ASN A 18 -4.36 17.28 -8.07
CA ASN A 18 -4.75 18.19 -7.00
C ASN A 18 -4.43 17.55 -5.63
N PRO A 19 -3.43 18.04 -4.88
CA PRO A 19 -3.07 17.44 -3.59
C PRO A 19 -4.17 17.54 -2.53
N LYS A 20 -5.11 18.46 -2.66
CA LYS A 20 -6.22 18.63 -1.71
C LYS A 20 -7.14 17.43 -1.67
N ASP A 21 -7.28 16.71 -2.80
CA ASP A 21 -8.11 15.51 -2.89
C ASP A 21 -7.53 14.31 -2.12
N LEU A 22 -6.23 14.37 -1.74
CA LEU A 22 -5.49 13.30 -1.08
C LEU A 22 -4.97 13.69 0.30
N ILE A 23 -5.41 14.83 0.84
CA ILE A 23 -4.80 15.41 2.05
C ILE A 23 -4.79 14.44 3.23
N THR A 24 -5.86 13.65 3.39
CA THR A 24 -6.00 12.70 4.51
C THR A 24 -5.00 11.55 4.38
N GLU A 25 -4.87 10.95 3.21
CA GLU A 25 -3.93 9.86 2.92
C GLU A 25 -2.49 10.35 3.02
N LEU A 26 -2.19 11.54 2.48
CA LEU A 26 -0.88 12.14 2.55
C LEU A 26 -0.48 12.47 4.00
N ASN A 27 -1.42 12.87 4.84
CA ASN A 27 -1.18 13.06 6.28
C ASN A 27 -0.86 11.74 7.00
N ILE A 28 -1.47 10.62 6.60
CA ILE A 28 -1.09 9.29 7.12
C ILE A 28 0.36 8.96 6.72
N LEU A 29 0.75 9.22 5.48
CA LEU A 29 2.12 8.99 5.03
C LEU A 29 3.13 9.90 5.78
N LYS A 30 2.77 11.16 6.05
CA LYS A 30 3.58 12.06 6.90
C LYS A 30 3.73 11.49 8.32
N LYS A 31 2.64 11.00 8.93
CA LYS A 31 2.69 10.34 10.26
C LYS A 31 3.58 9.11 10.24
N ALA A 32 3.58 8.35 9.13
CA ALA A 32 4.49 7.22 8.93
C ALA A 32 5.95 7.65 8.70
N GLY A 33 6.23 8.95 8.57
CA GLY A 33 7.57 9.52 8.49
C GLY A 33 7.98 9.98 7.08
N ALA A 34 7.12 9.89 6.08
CA ALA A 34 7.41 10.42 4.76
C ALA A 34 7.53 11.96 4.79
N LYS A 35 8.49 12.50 4.05
CA LYS A 35 8.57 13.95 3.81
C LYS A 35 7.79 14.25 2.53
N ILE A 36 6.77 15.10 2.66
CA ILE A 36 5.86 15.42 1.55
C ILE A 36 5.74 16.93 1.43
N SER A 37 5.99 17.46 0.24
CA SER A 37 5.75 18.85 -0.16
C SER A 37 4.61 18.89 -1.17
N PHE A 38 3.74 19.89 -1.05
CA PHE A 38 2.58 20.10 -1.93
C PHE A 38 2.81 21.35 -2.75
N PHE A 39 2.36 21.33 -3.99
CA PHE A 39 2.27 22.43 -4.92
C PHE A 39 0.87 22.39 -5.54
N ASP A 40 0.50 23.35 -6.35
CA ASP A 40 -0.86 23.45 -6.88
C ASP A 40 -1.28 22.22 -7.70
N ASP A 41 -0.35 21.67 -8.49
CA ASP A 41 -0.62 20.56 -9.41
C ASP A 41 0.30 19.35 -9.20
N LYS A 42 1.10 19.34 -8.11
CA LYS A 42 2.06 18.26 -7.88
C LYS A 42 2.35 17.96 -6.42
N ILE A 43 2.84 16.76 -6.21
CA ILE A 43 3.29 16.25 -4.91
C ILE A 43 4.73 15.76 -5.06
N LEU A 44 5.60 16.20 -4.17
CA LEU A 44 6.92 15.61 -3.98
C LEU A 44 6.91 14.77 -2.72
N ILE A 45 7.30 13.50 -2.84
CA ILE A 45 7.37 12.59 -1.69
C ILE A 45 8.75 11.96 -1.59
N LYS A 46 9.27 11.93 -0.36
CA LYS A 46 10.49 11.20 0.00
C LYS A 46 10.16 10.20 1.10
N GLY A 47 10.36 8.92 0.83
CA GLY A 47 10.18 7.84 1.78
C GLY A 47 11.17 7.94 2.96
N PRO A 48 10.75 7.57 4.19
CA PRO A 48 11.60 7.63 5.37
C PRO A 48 12.58 6.46 5.42
N LYS A 49 13.71 6.62 6.11
CA LYS A 49 14.61 5.49 6.41
C LYS A 49 13.93 4.41 7.27
N VAL A 50 13.11 4.85 8.21
CA VAL A 50 12.32 3.98 9.11
C VAL A 50 10.87 4.42 9.07
N ILE A 51 9.97 3.50 8.73
CA ILE A 51 8.53 3.75 8.72
C ILE A 51 8.01 3.66 10.16
N LYS A 52 7.33 4.71 10.63
CA LYS A 52 6.73 4.76 11.97
C LYS A 52 5.41 4.00 12.01
N PRO A 53 5.13 3.24 13.07
CA PRO A 53 3.85 2.57 13.24
C PRO A 53 2.73 3.57 13.54
N ILE A 54 1.50 3.25 13.12
CA ILE A 54 0.31 4.03 13.43
C ILE A 54 -0.71 3.13 14.12
N LYS A 55 -1.04 3.44 15.38
CA LYS A 55 -1.86 2.57 16.24
C LYS A 55 -3.36 2.64 15.95
N ASN A 56 -3.85 3.53 15.12
CA ASN A 56 -5.29 3.71 14.97
C ASN A 56 -5.66 4.32 13.61
N ILE A 57 -5.44 3.57 12.55
CA ILE A 57 -5.94 3.90 11.22
C ILE A 57 -7.38 3.41 11.17
N LYS A 58 -8.34 4.31 10.83
CA LYS A 58 -9.75 3.95 10.69
C LYS A 58 -10.25 4.43 9.34
N THR A 59 -10.86 3.54 8.57
CA THR A 59 -11.58 3.95 7.37
C THR A 59 -12.83 4.73 7.77
N LYS A 60 -13.14 5.75 7.01
CA LYS A 60 -14.29 6.63 7.21
C LYS A 60 -14.66 7.26 5.87
N GLU A 61 -15.92 7.62 5.72
CA GLU A 61 -16.40 8.43 4.61
C GLU A 61 -15.61 9.73 4.48
N TRP A 62 -15.56 10.25 3.26
CA TRP A 62 -14.92 11.55 2.97
C TRP A 62 -15.37 12.64 3.98
N PRO A 63 -14.44 13.44 4.49
CA PRO A 63 -12.99 13.52 4.21
C PRO A 63 -12.12 12.60 5.09
N GLY A 64 -12.61 11.43 5.52
CA GLY A 64 -11.83 10.44 6.23
C GLY A 64 -10.90 9.61 5.34
N ILE A 65 -10.30 8.56 5.90
CA ILE A 65 -9.43 7.65 5.15
C ILE A 65 -10.31 6.75 4.28
N ALA A 66 -10.11 6.83 2.96
CA ALA A 66 -10.86 6.00 2.02
C ALA A 66 -10.61 4.51 2.26
N THR A 67 -11.69 3.71 2.28
CA THR A 67 -11.60 2.25 2.36
C THR A 67 -10.78 1.66 1.21
N ASP A 68 -10.74 2.33 0.06
CA ASP A 68 -9.94 1.94 -1.10
C ASP A 68 -8.42 2.03 -0.86
N MET A 69 -7.99 2.78 0.16
CA MET A 69 -6.58 2.88 0.56
C MET A 69 -6.21 1.92 1.72
N GLN A 70 -7.18 1.24 2.29
CA GLN A 70 -6.99 0.39 3.47
C GLN A 70 -5.91 -0.70 3.24
N SER A 71 -5.98 -1.42 2.12
CA SER A 71 -5.05 -2.51 1.81
C SER A 71 -3.62 -2.02 1.53
N GLN A 72 -3.46 -0.89 0.86
CA GLN A 72 -2.16 -0.28 0.60
C GLN A 72 -1.52 0.25 1.90
N LEU A 73 -2.33 0.87 2.78
CA LEU A 73 -1.86 1.30 4.10
C LEU A 73 -1.49 0.10 4.99
N MET A 74 -2.16 -1.04 4.80
CA MET A 74 -1.78 -2.28 5.49
C MET A 74 -0.38 -2.76 5.10
N VAL A 75 -0.04 -2.74 3.81
CA VAL A 75 1.32 -3.04 3.34
C VAL A 75 2.35 -2.10 3.96
N LEU A 76 2.06 -0.80 4.00
CA LEU A 76 2.91 0.20 4.65
C LEU A 76 3.14 -0.15 6.13
N MET A 77 2.08 -0.50 6.86
CA MET A 77 2.16 -0.83 8.28
C MET A 77 2.87 -2.16 8.55
N CYS A 78 2.84 -3.12 7.62
CA CYS A 78 3.65 -4.34 7.73
C CYS A 78 5.14 -4.02 7.78
N MET A 79 5.60 -2.95 7.14
CA MET A 79 7.01 -2.55 7.12
C MET A 79 7.36 -1.54 8.23
N ALA A 80 6.39 -1.05 9.00
CA ALA A 80 6.62 -0.09 10.06
C ALA A 80 7.40 -0.70 11.23
N ASN A 81 8.18 0.11 11.93
CA ASN A 81 8.96 -0.33 13.10
C ASN A 81 8.08 -0.38 14.35
N GLY A 82 7.20 -1.37 14.44
CA GLY A 82 6.31 -1.57 15.58
C GLY A 82 4.89 -1.98 15.18
N VAL A 83 4.03 -2.10 16.18
CA VAL A 83 2.65 -2.56 16.00
C VAL A 83 1.75 -1.42 15.51
N SER A 84 0.95 -1.72 14.50
CA SER A 84 -0.08 -0.84 13.95
C SER A 84 -1.44 -1.50 13.97
N THR A 85 -2.51 -0.69 13.91
CA THR A 85 -3.86 -1.23 13.77
C THR A 85 -4.64 -0.48 12.70
N ILE A 86 -5.43 -1.25 11.94
CA ILE A 86 -6.37 -0.72 10.95
C ILE A 86 -7.75 -1.25 11.29
N THR A 87 -8.73 -0.36 11.38
CA THR A 87 -10.13 -0.68 11.58
C THR A 87 -10.90 -0.31 10.32
N GLU A 88 -11.59 -1.27 9.74
CA GLU A 88 -12.44 -1.08 8.57
C GLU A 88 -13.88 -0.86 9.04
N ASN A 89 -14.41 0.34 8.78
CA ASN A 89 -15.76 0.73 9.23
C ASN A 89 -16.75 0.93 8.09
N ILE A 90 -16.32 0.79 6.83
CA ILE A 90 -17.15 1.10 5.66
C ILE A 90 -17.70 -0.17 5.05
N PHE A 91 -16.87 -1.19 4.88
CA PHE A 91 -17.27 -2.45 4.25
C PHE A 91 -16.94 -3.65 5.10
N GLU A 92 -17.82 -4.62 5.10
CA GLU A 92 -17.57 -5.94 5.66
C GLU A 92 -16.58 -6.74 4.78
N ASN A 93 -15.90 -7.70 5.38
CA ASN A 93 -15.02 -8.66 4.69
C ASN A 93 -13.91 -8.05 3.82
N ARG A 94 -13.39 -6.86 4.18
CA ARG A 94 -12.35 -6.14 3.43
C ARG A 94 -10.92 -6.66 3.66
N PHE A 95 -10.74 -7.72 4.44
CA PHE A 95 -9.42 -8.27 4.80
C PHE A 95 -9.04 -9.54 4.04
N MET A 96 -9.70 -9.87 2.93
CA MET A 96 -9.41 -11.09 2.15
C MET A 96 -7.96 -11.16 1.66
N HIS A 97 -7.32 -10.02 1.37
CA HIS A 97 -5.92 -9.93 0.96
C HIS A 97 -4.91 -10.28 2.06
N VAL A 98 -5.34 -10.39 3.31
CA VAL A 98 -4.44 -10.65 4.45
C VAL A 98 -3.77 -12.01 4.31
N GLY A 99 -4.48 -13.06 3.88
CA GLY A 99 -3.89 -14.37 3.64
C GLY A 99 -2.73 -14.33 2.65
N GLU A 100 -2.87 -13.56 1.58
CA GLU A 100 -1.82 -13.40 0.57
C GLU A 100 -0.64 -12.57 1.10
N LEU A 101 -0.88 -11.53 1.92
CA LEU A 101 0.20 -10.80 2.59
C LEU A 101 0.95 -11.69 3.59
N GLN A 102 0.25 -12.60 4.27
CA GLN A 102 0.88 -13.58 5.17
C GLN A 102 1.77 -14.56 4.40
N ARG A 103 1.42 -14.95 3.19
CA ARG A 103 2.29 -15.75 2.30
C ARG A 103 3.59 -15.04 1.95
N LEU A 104 3.56 -13.69 1.87
CA LEU A 104 4.75 -12.84 1.72
C LEU A 104 5.52 -12.63 3.05
N GLY A 105 5.05 -13.21 4.16
CA GLY A 105 5.69 -13.12 5.48
C GLY A 105 5.12 -12.07 6.42
N ALA A 106 4.00 -11.41 6.08
CA ALA A 106 3.34 -10.48 7.00
C ALA A 106 2.78 -11.18 8.24
N LYS A 107 2.84 -10.51 9.39
CA LYS A 107 2.26 -10.99 10.64
C LYS A 107 1.06 -10.12 11.00
N ILE A 108 -0.12 -10.58 10.61
CA ILE A 108 -1.39 -9.86 10.77
C ILE A 108 -2.38 -10.75 11.49
N LYS A 109 -3.08 -10.21 12.49
CA LYS A 109 -4.21 -10.87 13.16
C LYS A 109 -5.47 -10.05 12.94
N ILE A 110 -6.54 -10.70 12.50
CA ILE A 110 -7.86 -10.09 12.34
C ILE A 110 -8.71 -10.39 13.57
N ARG A 111 -9.37 -9.35 14.09
CA ARG A 111 -10.41 -9.47 15.13
C ARG A 111 -11.59 -8.59 14.70
N ASN A 112 -12.69 -9.23 14.32
CA ASN A 112 -13.86 -8.56 13.74
C ASN A 112 -13.45 -7.65 12.56
N ASN A 113 -13.75 -6.35 12.63
CA ASN A 113 -13.39 -5.34 11.64
C ASN A 113 -12.01 -4.68 11.86
N LYS A 114 -11.15 -5.28 12.69
CA LYS A 114 -9.84 -4.72 13.06
C LYS A 114 -8.69 -5.65 12.69
N ALA A 115 -7.71 -5.13 11.97
CA ALA A 115 -6.43 -5.77 11.72
C ALA A 115 -5.38 -5.27 12.71
N ILE A 116 -4.68 -6.18 13.37
CA ILE A 116 -3.51 -5.92 14.22
C ILE A 116 -2.30 -6.39 13.43
N ILE A 117 -1.41 -5.48 13.09
CA ILE A 117 -0.29 -5.68 12.19
C ILE A 117 1.00 -5.58 13.01
N GLN A 118 1.75 -6.68 13.07
CA GLN A 118 3.12 -6.63 13.56
C GLN A 118 4.01 -6.13 12.43
N GLY A 119 4.69 -5.02 12.66
CA GLY A 119 5.59 -4.44 11.68
C GLY A 119 6.91 -5.20 11.54
N ASN A 120 7.91 -4.52 11.00
CA ASN A 120 9.24 -5.07 10.70
C ASN A 120 9.21 -6.28 9.74
N THR A 121 8.14 -6.41 8.94
CA THR A 121 8.06 -7.45 7.92
C THR A 121 9.14 -7.22 6.87
N LYS A 122 9.91 -8.27 6.62
CA LYS A 122 10.78 -8.38 5.44
C LYS A 122 10.05 -9.28 4.46
N PHE A 123 9.36 -8.68 3.52
CA PHE A 123 8.62 -9.44 2.52
C PHE A 123 9.54 -10.36 1.71
N ILE A 124 9.08 -11.57 1.45
CA ILE A 124 9.75 -12.60 0.63
C ILE A 124 8.91 -12.88 -0.60
N GLY A 125 9.56 -13.28 -1.69
CA GLY A 125 8.87 -13.64 -2.93
C GLY A 125 7.94 -14.83 -2.74
N ALA A 126 6.75 -14.76 -3.33
CA ALA A 126 5.77 -15.84 -3.30
C ALA A 126 4.88 -15.82 -4.56
N GLU A 127 4.17 -16.91 -4.80
CA GLU A 127 3.09 -16.96 -5.75
C GLU A 127 1.80 -16.55 -5.04
N LEU A 128 1.08 -15.56 -5.63
CA LEU A 128 -0.03 -14.86 -5.02
C LEU A 128 -1.26 -14.90 -5.93
N MET A 129 -2.44 -14.81 -5.32
CA MET A 129 -3.72 -14.79 -6.02
C MET A 129 -4.45 -13.47 -5.74
N SER A 130 -4.71 -12.68 -6.78
CA SER A 130 -5.56 -11.50 -6.69
C SER A 130 -7.02 -11.88 -6.52
N SER A 131 -7.73 -11.23 -5.60
CA SER A 131 -9.16 -11.44 -5.34
C SER A 131 -10.04 -10.29 -5.83
N ASP A 132 -9.51 -9.07 -5.78
CA ASP A 132 -10.19 -7.83 -6.16
C ASP A 132 -9.18 -6.72 -6.48
N LEU A 133 -9.69 -5.56 -6.94
CA LEU A 133 -8.86 -4.43 -7.34
C LEU A 133 -7.90 -3.93 -6.25
N ARG A 134 -8.39 -3.79 -5.00
CA ARG A 134 -7.64 -3.22 -3.87
C ARG A 134 -6.61 -4.21 -3.36
N ALA A 135 -7.01 -5.47 -3.22
CA ALA A 135 -6.09 -6.56 -2.91
C ALA A 135 -4.96 -6.63 -3.95
N SER A 136 -5.30 -6.59 -5.23
CA SER A 136 -4.33 -6.69 -6.33
C SER A 136 -3.23 -5.64 -6.22
N VAL A 137 -3.57 -4.36 -6.04
CA VAL A 137 -2.55 -3.31 -5.95
C VAL A 137 -1.73 -3.42 -4.66
N ALA A 138 -2.33 -3.84 -3.55
CA ALA A 138 -1.60 -4.07 -2.31
C ALA A 138 -0.55 -5.19 -2.48
N LEU A 139 -0.91 -6.28 -3.16
CA LEU A 139 0.01 -7.38 -3.46
C LEU A 139 1.14 -6.93 -4.40
N VAL A 140 0.83 -6.10 -5.40
CA VAL A 140 1.86 -5.51 -6.28
C VAL A 140 2.84 -4.66 -5.48
N LEU A 141 2.35 -3.82 -4.56
CA LEU A 141 3.21 -3.00 -3.70
C LEU A 141 4.10 -3.84 -2.79
N ALA A 142 3.55 -4.86 -2.14
CA ALA A 142 4.31 -5.76 -1.27
C ALA A 142 5.35 -6.56 -2.07
N ALA A 143 4.97 -7.09 -3.24
CA ALA A 143 5.87 -7.81 -4.14
C ALA A 143 7.01 -6.92 -4.66
N ALA A 144 6.73 -5.63 -4.95
CA ALA A 144 7.75 -4.70 -5.45
C ALA A 144 8.90 -4.46 -4.46
N VAL A 145 8.68 -4.67 -3.17
CA VAL A 145 9.69 -4.51 -2.11
C VAL A 145 10.12 -5.83 -1.46
N SER A 146 9.64 -6.97 -1.98
CA SER A 146 9.99 -8.31 -1.52
C SER A 146 11.40 -8.70 -1.93
N LYS A 147 12.06 -9.49 -1.08
CA LYS A 147 13.28 -10.21 -1.47
C LYS A 147 12.90 -11.43 -2.29
N GLY A 148 13.43 -11.56 -3.49
CA GLY A 148 13.14 -12.65 -4.41
C GLY A 148 12.04 -12.32 -5.42
N LYS A 149 11.55 -13.32 -6.14
CA LYS A 149 10.55 -13.19 -7.20
C LYS A 149 9.16 -13.48 -6.65
N SER A 150 8.18 -12.64 -7.01
CA SER A 150 6.77 -12.92 -6.80
C SER A 150 6.05 -13.09 -8.14
N ILE A 151 5.02 -13.94 -8.15
CA ILE A 151 4.10 -14.09 -9.28
C ILE A 151 2.71 -13.73 -8.75
N ILE A 152 2.01 -12.86 -9.45
CA ILE A 152 0.65 -12.46 -9.06
C ILE A 152 -0.29 -12.92 -10.17
N ASN A 153 -1.17 -13.83 -9.83
CA ASN A 153 -2.18 -14.40 -10.73
C ASN A 153 -3.48 -13.60 -10.69
N ARG A 154 -4.36 -13.82 -11.68
CA ARG A 154 -5.68 -13.18 -11.83
C ARG A 154 -5.62 -11.65 -11.85
N ILE A 155 -4.63 -11.10 -12.52
CA ILE A 155 -4.36 -9.65 -12.58
C ILE A 155 -5.44 -8.85 -13.34
N TYR A 156 -6.39 -9.51 -13.98
CA TYR A 156 -7.55 -8.83 -14.59
C TYR A 156 -8.35 -7.98 -13.57
N HIS A 157 -8.30 -8.33 -12.29
CA HIS A 157 -8.87 -7.49 -11.23
C HIS A 157 -8.14 -6.14 -11.13
N LEU A 158 -6.82 -6.14 -11.30
CA LEU A 158 -5.98 -4.93 -11.25
C LEU A 158 -6.26 -4.02 -12.46
N ASP A 159 -6.45 -4.61 -13.64
CA ASP A 159 -6.66 -3.89 -14.90
C ASP A 159 -7.94 -3.04 -14.91
N ARG A 160 -8.89 -3.34 -14.03
CA ARG A 160 -10.15 -2.57 -13.89
C ARG A 160 -9.95 -1.14 -13.41
N GLY A 161 -8.84 -0.83 -12.75
CA GLY A 161 -8.58 0.51 -12.19
C GLY A 161 -7.14 0.99 -12.32
N TYR A 162 -6.23 0.16 -12.81
CA TYR A 162 -4.81 0.50 -12.94
C TYR A 162 -4.30 0.23 -14.35
N GLU A 163 -4.53 1.19 -15.23
CA GLU A 163 -4.08 1.11 -16.61
C GLU A 163 -2.55 0.98 -16.72
N ASN A 164 -2.06 -0.10 -17.36
CA ASN A 164 -0.64 -0.35 -17.63
C ASN A 164 0.26 -0.14 -16.39
N ILE A 165 -0.18 -0.59 -15.21
CA ILE A 165 0.54 -0.35 -13.96
C ILE A 165 1.98 -0.86 -14.00
N GLU A 166 2.24 -1.97 -14.69
CA GLU A 166 3.58 -2.53 -14.86
C GLU A 166 4.51 -1.58 -15.61
N LYS A 167 3.99 -0.86 -16.62
CA LYS A 167 4.75 0.14 -17.36
C LYS A 167 5.04 1.36 -16.49
N LYS A 168 4.03 1.81 -15.72
CA LYS A 168 4.16 2.96 -14.81
C LYS A 168 5.15 2.67 -13.68
N LEU A 169 5.06 1.50 -13.06
CA LEU A 169 5.99 1.08 -12.01
C LEU A 169 7.42 0.86 -12.53
N LYS A 170 7.56 0.30 -13.74
CA LYS A 170 8.87 0.13 -14.38
C LYS A 170 9.58 1.47 -14.61
N LYS A 171 8.84 2.52 -15.01
CA LYS A 171 9.40 3.88 -15.19
C LYS A 171 10.00 4.46 -13.90
N ILE A 172 9.49 4.07 -12.74
CA ILE A 172 10.00 4.51 -11.43
C ILE A 172 10.94 3.48 -10.77
N GLY A 173 11.48 2.52 -11.57
CA GLY A 173 12.55 1.63 -11.15
C GLY A 173 12.13 0.27 -10.59
N VAL A 174 10.83 -0.07 -10.57
CA VAL A 174 10.37 -1.38 -10.12
C VAL A 174 10.67 -2.43 -11.19
N LYS A 175 11.30 -3.54 -10.80
CA LYS A 175 11.54 -4.69 -11.68
C LYS A 175 10.27 -5.53 -11.81
N ILE A 176 9.45 -5.23 -12.79
CA ILE A 176 8.13 -5.85 -13.01
C ILE A 176 7.94 -6.14 -14.50
N LYS A 177 7.25 -7.24 -14.80
CA LYS A 177 6.79 -7.56 -16.15
C LYS A 177 5.44 -8.25 -16.11
N ARG A 178 4.63 -8.04 -17.13
CA ARG A 178 3.42 -8.82 -17.37
C ARG A 178 3.81 -10.11 -18.11
N LEU A 179 3.30 -11.22 -17.64
CA LEU A 179 3.35 -12.51 -18.35
C LEU A 179 2.04 -12.69 -19.10
N LYS A 180 2.10 -13.34 -20.25
CA LYS A 180 0.92 -13.73 -21.05
C LYS A 180 0.33 -15.01 -20.45
#